data_dd237862429873f6507a50fb8e58f5eb
#
_entry.id   dd237862429873f6507a50fb8e58f5eb
#
_cell.length_a   1.000
_cell.length_b   1.000
_cell.length_c   1.000
_cell.angle_alpha   90.00
_cell.angle_beta   90.00
_cell.angle_gamma   90.00
#
_symmetry.space_group_name_H-M   'P 1'
#
loop_
_entity.id
_entity.type
_entity.pdbx_description
1 polymer ?
#
loop_
_entity_poly.entity_id
_entity_poly.type
_entity_poly.pdbx_seq_one_letter_code
_entity_poly.pdbx_strand_id
1 'polypeptide(L)'
;MEPRSEPEPQEQTILEYLKQQLSFRKGEREVPSSGSTGGQAAEPSQPFPWLSAGALVLAFLAQLLLEPSTNRSGILSIILYIFALGLLLAGGRRKEWSLDLAHPSPQGWRIFTDTTWLILPGIGFATLSFFMLSHGFFTLPAAFVWTAGVVLVILGLWEHDTEAQVESEPLKPSFLTQFQQDRIWVISAGLVILIVFYFAISRLDLVPPELISGQVDHFYTVQEILHGKTGLMFNRNLVSEPLQYYWAAFVATLAGGKVSFTLLKTAYALAGLVGTFYIYRLTKELIDRWAGLIAASLFGVAFWPILQTRAVLGAGLTLPILIPAVYYLLRGLRRDGENDILISALLGGLGVLTNKVFLIFPLVVLVVLLIWLYHSKENSKVSVFFSIIALFLLVGAVTAVPILRAFTLNPQEYLRPILSRVSSLETPLPGNPLGLFFNNLLAALGLVNWSNRSSWVDGIPLRPAVDWLTGALFILGLVIVILQYRRNI
;
A
#
# COMPACT_ATOMS: atom_id res chain seq x y z
N MET A 1 61.51 -2.16 29.57
CA MET A 1 60.21 -2.73 29.16
C MET A 1 59.50 -1.64 28.40
N GLU A 2 59.65 -1.64 27.07
CA GLU A 2 58.94 -0.71 26.17
C GLU A 2 57.58 -1.25 25.80
N PRO A 3 56.52 -0.43 25.71
CA PRO A 3 55.21 -0.87 25.29
C PRO A 3 55.17 -1.00 23.75
N ARG A 4 54.76 -2.18 23.27
CA ARG A 4 54.46 -2.43 21.85
C ARG A 4 53.29 -1.56 21.42
N SER A 5 53.51 -0.75 20.40
CA SER A 5 52.49 -0.02 19.67
C SER A 5 51.67 -0.97 18.81
N GLU A 6 50.35 -0.98 19.00
CA GLU A 6 49.39 -1.64 18.08
C GLU A 6 49.33 -0.87 16.76
N PRO A 7 49.21 -1.52 15.60
CA PRO A 7 49.11 -0.85 14.34
C PRO A 7 47.68 -0.28 14.15
N GLU A 8 47.58 0.98 13.74
CA GLU A 8 46.36 1.66 13.36
C GLU A 8 45.65 0.94 12.17
N PRO A 9 44.32 0.84 12.18
CA PRO A 9 43.56 0.28 11.04
C PRO A 9 43.64 1.22 9.84
N GLN A 10 44.23 0.76 8.74
CA GLN A 10 44.27 1.49 7.47
C GLN A 10 42.85 1.69 6.91
N GLU A 11 42.47 2.92 6.68
CA GLU A 11 41.26 3.28 5.94
C GLU A 11 41.38 2.80 4.48
N GLN A 12 40.63 1.77 4.13
CA GLN A 12 40.53 1.31 2.75
C GLN A 12 39.65 2.29 1.95
N THR A 13 40.24 2.86 0.89
CA THR A 13 39.53 3.74 -0.04
C THR A 13 38.47 2.96 -0.82
N ILE A 14 37.32 3.57 -1.13
CA ILE A 14 36.20 2.98 -1.91
C ILE A 14 36.70 2.31 -3.21
N LEU A 15 37.75 2.85 -3.80
CA LEU A 15 38.39 2.34 -5.02
C LEU A 15 39.14 1.02 -4.79
N GLU A 16 39.72 0.82 -3.61
CA GLU A 16 40.39 -0.43 -3.23
C GLU A 16 39.35 -1.53 -2.90
N TYR A 17 38.24 -1.18 -2.26
CA TYR A 17 37.13 -2.09 -2.03
C TYR A 17 36.51 -2.57 -3.35
N LEU A 18 36.30 -1.65 -4.33
CA LEU A 18 35.83 -2.02 -5.66
C LEU A 18 36.86 -2.85 -6.44
N LYS A 19 38.13 -2.55 -6.33
CA LYS A 19 39.19 -3.37 -6.93
C LYS A 19 39.26 -4.77 -6.29
N GLN A 20 39.08 -4.89 -5.01
CA GLN A 20 39.05 -6.16 -4.29
C GLN A 20 37.85 -7.01 -4.71
N GLN A 21 36.68 -6.41 -4.88
CA GLN A 21 35.49 -7.09 -5.42
C GLN A 21 35.67 -7.51 -6.89
N LEU A 22 36.41 -6.76 -7.70
CA LEU A 22 36.65 -7.07 -9.10
C LEU A 22 37.84 -8.02 -9.31
N SER A 23 38.78 -8.12 -8.36
CA SER A 23 39.97 -8.97 -8.43
C SER A 23 39.78 -10.42 -8.04
N PHE A 24 38.60 -10.83 -7.53
CA PHE A 24 38.24 -12.22 -7.20
C PHE A 24 38.18 -13.18 -8.40
N ARG A 25 38.85 -12.84 -9.51
CA ARG A 25 38.88 -13.66 -10.73
C ARG A 25 40.29 -13.96 -11.22
N LYS A 26 41.23 -14.42 -10.32
CA LYS A 26 42.36 -15.20 -10.78
C LYS A 26 42.96 -16.01 -9.61
N GLY A 27 42.91 -17.30 -9.80
CA GLY A 27 43.32 -18.45 -9.11
C GLY A 27 44.54 -18.40 -8.20
N GLU A 28 44.45 -19.21 -7.19
CA GLU A 28 45.39 -20.34 -7.01
C GLU A 28 44.93 -21.14 -5.82
N ARG A 29 44.86 -22.43 -6.00
CA ARG A 29 44.59 -23.39 -4.93
C ARG A 29 45.84 -23.53 -4.07
N GLU A 30 45.80 -23.10 -2.82
CA GLU A 30 46.67 -23.62 -1.77
C GLU A 30 45.83 -24.41 -0.76
N VAL A 31 46.29 -25.62 -0.47
CA VAL A 31 45.72 -26.55 0.49
C VAL A 31 46.18 -26.12 1.89
N PRO A 32 45.28 -25.79 2.85
CA PRO A 32 45.70 -25.58 4.22
C PRO A 32 45.61 -26.88 5.03
N SER A 33 46.71 -27.16 5.73
CA SER A 33 46.85 -28.17 6.74
C SER A 33 45.93 -27.96 7.95
N SER A 34 45.43 -29.05 8.50
CA SER A 34 44.59 -29.23 9.68
C SER A 34 44.96 -28.39 10.90
N GLY A 35 44.01 -27.57 11.38
CA GLY A 35 44.02 -26.91 12.69
C GLY A 35 42.61 -26.50 13.08
N SER A 36 42.00 -27.21 14.02
CA SER A 36 40.66 -27.04 14.54
C SER A 36 40.48 -25.73 15.32
N THR A 37 39.62 -24.82 14.83
CA THR A 37 38.87 -23.87 15.67
C THR A 37 37.65 -23.44 14.85
N GLY A 38 36.45 -23.44 15.47
CA GLY A 38 35.15 -23.23 14.86
C GLY A 38 35.03 -21.89 14.10
N GLY A 39 35.32 -21.92 12.81
CA GLY A 39 35.07 -20.84 11.88
C GLY A 39 33.74 -21.11 11.21
N GLN A 40 32.84 -20.14 11.22
CA GLN A 40 31.66 -20.09 10.36
C GLN A 40 32.14 -20.34 8.92
N ALA A 41 31.67 -21.44 8.33
CA ALA A 41 31.92 -21.72 6.92
C ALA A 41 31.36 -20.55 6.09
N ALA A 42 32.21 -19.89 5.33
CA ALA A 42 31.80 -18.87 4.35
C ALA A 42 30.81 -19.53 3.42
N GLU A 43 29.59 -19.03 3.36
CA GLU A 43 28.60 -19.48 2.39
C GLU A 43 29.20 -19.39 0.98
N PRO A 44 29.06 -20.42 0.15
CA PRO A 44 29.57 -20.40 -1.23
C PRO A 44 28.91 -19.24 -1.97
N SER A 45 29.71 -18.33 -2.51
CA SER A 45 29.25 -17.19 -3.31
C SER A 45 28.35 -17.70 -4.42
N GLN A 46 27.06 -17.37 -4.35
CA GLN A 46 26.12 -17.77 -5.39
C GLN A 46 26.53 -17.13 -6.73
N PRO A 47 26.55 -17.90 -7.83
CA PRO A 47 26.89 -17.35 -9.13
C PRO A 47 25.90 -16.26 -9.52
N PHE A 48 26.36 -15.23 -10.21
CA PHE A 48 25.52 -14.12 -10.66
C PHE A 48 24.30 -14.66 -11.47
N PRO A 49 23.07 -14.19 -11.20
CA PRO A 49 21.85 -14.74 -11.80
C PRO A 49 21.64 -14.20 -13.24
N TRP A 50 22.43 -14.65 -14.20
CA TRP A 50 22.47 -14.15 -15.57
C TRP A 50 21.14 -14.32 -16.32
N LEU A 51 20.42 -15.43 -16.10
CA LEU A 51 19.14 -15.66 -16.77
C LEU A 51 18.06 -14.72 -16.24
N SER A 52 18.02 -14.52 -14.93
CA SER A 52 17.11 -13.58 -14.27
C SER A 52 17.41 -12.14 -14.67
N ALA A 53 18.69 -11.75 -14.77
CA ALA A 53 19.11 -10.45 -15.25
C ALA A 53 18.71 -10.25 -16.72
N GLY A 54 18.91 -11.27 -17.58
CA GLY A 54 18.47 -11.24 -18.98
C GLY A 54 16.96 -11.12 -19.11
N ALA A 55 16.18 -11.83 -18.27
CA ALA A 55 14.74 -11.70 -18.21
C ALA A 55 14.30 -10.27 -17.85
N LEU A 56 14.96 -9.63 -16.90
CA LEU A 56 14.69 -8.24 -16.52
C LEU A 56 14.96 -7.27 -17.68
N VAL A 57 16.10 -7.43 -18.37
CA VAL A 57 16.43 -6.57 -19.51
C VAL A 57 15.41 -6.71 -20.64
N LEU A 58 14.99 -7.94 -20.98
CA LEU A 58 13.98 -8.14 -22.01
C LEU A 58 12.60 -7.61 -21.62
N ALA A 59 12.18 -7.79 -20.37
CA ALA A 59 10.92 -7.24 -19.86
C ALA A 59 10.96 -5.70 -19.88
N PHE A 60 12.10 -5.10 -19.55
CA PHE A 60 12.34 -3.67 -19.63
C PHE A 60 12.19 -3.15 -21.07
N LEU A 61 12.85 -3.78 -22.03
CA LEU A 61 12.73 -3.42 -23.45
C LEU A 61 11.28 -3.61 -23.95
N ALA A 62 10.60 -4.69 -23.54
CA ALA A 62 9.22 -4.94 -23.87
C ALA A 62 8.30 -3.80 -23.39
N GLN A 63 8.49 -3.32 -22.16
CA GLN A 63 7.69 -2.24 -21.57
C GLN A 63 8.01 -0.89 -22.24
N LEU A 64 9.26 -0.64 -22.59
CA LEU A 64 9.67 0.58 -23.27
C LEU A 64 9.03 0.73 -24.66
N LEU A 65 8.80 -0.39 -25.37
CA LEU A 65 8.07 -0.40 -26.65
C LEU A 65 6.58 -0.10 -26.53
N LEU A 66 6.01 -0.12 -25.33
CA LEU A 66 4.61 0.24 -25.06
C LEU A 66 4.43 1.73 -24.75
N GLU A 67 5.50 2.49 -24.57
CA GLU A 67 5.41 3.95 -24.46
C GLU A 67 4.77 4.57 -25.70
N PRO A 68 3.97 5.63 -25.56
CA PRO A 68 3.31 6.29 -26.70
C PRO A 68 4.36 6.92 -27.63
N SER A 69 4.53 6.31 -28.78
CA SER A 69 5.41 6.79 -29.84
C SER A 69 4.78 6.49 -31.20
N THR A 70 5.29 7.13 -32.26
CA THR A 70 4.88 6.85 -33.64
C THR A 70 5.15 5.40 -34.05
N ASN A 71 6.11 4.73 -33.41
CA ASN A 71 6.53 3.36 -33.69
C ASN A 71 6.13 2.34 -32.61
N ARG A 72 5.03 2.57 -31.90
CA ARG A 72 4.56 1.66 -30.86
C ARG A 72 4.30 0.26 -31.45
N SER A 73 4.98 -0.76 -30.94
CA SER A 73 4.84 -2.13 -31.38
C SER A 73 4.36 -3.06 -30.26
N GLY A 74 3.05 -3.24 -30.14
CA GLY A 74 2.46 -4.17 -29.16
C GLY A 74 2.86 -5.63 -29.40
N ILE A 75 2.98 -6.05 -30.66
CA ILE A 75 3.37 -7.43 -31.00
C ILE A 75 4.80 -7.73 -30.55
N LEU A 76 5.75 -6.80 -30.84
CA LEU A 76 7.13 -6.98 -30.43
C LEU A 76 7.28 -7.00 -28.92
N SER A 77 6.52 -6.16 -28.19
CA SER A 77 6.47 -6.19 -26.73
C SER A 77 6.01 -7.54 -26.19
N ILE A 78 4.96 -8.13 -26.75
CA ILE A 78 4.48 -9.47 -26.35
C ILE A 78 5.57 -10.53 -26.58
N ILE A 79 6.22 -10.51 -27.74
CA ILE A 79 7.30 -11.43 -28.05
C ILE A 79 8.44 -11.31 -27.02
N LEU A 80 8.88 -10.10 -26.72
CA LEU A 80 9.94 -9.86 -25.73
C LEU A 80 9.53 -10.32 -24.32
N TYR A 81 8.27 -10.12 -23.91
CA TYR A 81 7.77 -10.63 -22.64
C TYR A 81 7.75 -12.18 -22.61
N ILE A 82 7.40 -12.84 -23.72
CA ILE A 82 7.45 -14.31 -23.81
C ILE A 82 8.89 -14.80 -23.62
N PHE A 83 9.88 -14.17 -24.28
CA PHE A 83 11.28 -14.51 -24.09
C PHE A 83 11.77 -14.21 -22.67
N ALA A 84 11.40 -13.07 -22.08
CA ALA A 84 11.71 -12.73 -20.69
C ALA A 84 11.17 -13.78 -19.72
N LEU A 85 9.92 -14.23 -19.94
CA LEU A 85 9.32 -15.32 -19.16
C LEU A 85 10.08 -16.63 -19.31
N GLY A 86 10.49 -16.98 -20.55
CA GLY A 86 11.31 -18.17 -20.82
C GLY A 86 12.63 -18.15 -20.04
N LEU A 87 13.35 -17.01 -20.04
CA LEU A 87 14.58 -16.85 -19.28
C LEU A 87 14.34 -16.89 -17.76
N LEU A 88 13.26 -16.28 -17.26
CA LEU A 88 12.91 -16.31 -15.84
C LEU A 88 12.61 -17.75 -15.36
N LEU A 89 11.88 -18.53 -16.17
CA LEU A 89 11.62 -19.93 -15.88
C LEU A 89 12.90 -20.78 -15.87
N ALA A 90 13.79 -20.54 -16.85
CA ALA A 90 15.10 -21.20 -16.89
C ALA A 90 15.97 -20.85 -15.69
N GLY A 91 15.97 -19.57 -15.24
CA GLY A 91 16.65 -19.10 -14.02
C GLY A 91 16.11 -19.78 -12.76
N GLY A 92 14.79 -19.90 -12.65
CA GLY A 92 14.16 -20.62 -11.54
C GLY A 92 14.50 -22.13 -11.51
N ARG A 93 14.62 -22.79 -12.69
CA ARG A 93 15.13 -24.18 -12.76
C ARG A 93 16.58 -24.30 -12.32
N ARG A 94 17.40 -23.30 -12.56
CA ARG A 94 18.80 -23.22 -12.11
C ARG A 94 18.97 -22.73 -10.69
N LYS A 95 17.86 -22.49 -9.97
CA LYS A 95 17.85 -21.97 -8.59
C LYS A 95 18.53 -20.59 -8.46
N GLU A 96 18.49 -19.76 -9.52
CA GLU A 96 19.00 -18.38 -9.46
C GLU A 96 18.15 -17.49 -8.55
N TRP A 97 16.90 -17.88 -8.27
CA TRP A 97 16.00 -17.20 -7.35
C TRP A 97 15.14 -18.20 -6.59
N SER A 98 14.92 -17.92 -5.33
CA SER A 98 13.96 -18.59 -4.45
C SER A 98 13.32 -17.53 -3.55
N LEU A 99 12.02 -17.60 -3.36
CA LEU A 99 11.30 -16.79 -2.40
C LEU A 99 10.92 -17.71 -1.23
N ASP A 100 11.54 -17.56 -0.10
CA ASP A 100 11.09 -18.20 1.14
C ASP A 100 9.98 -17.36 1.75
N LEU A 101 8.75 -17.78 1.49
CA LEU A 101 7.60 -17.25 2.20
C LEU A 101 7.55 -17.98 3.55
N ALA A 102 8.14 -17.36 4.58
CA ALA A 102 8.07 -17.88 5.93
C ALA A 102 6.59 -18.10 6.31
N HIS A 103 6.26 -19.33 6.72
CA HIS A 103 4.94 -19.68 7.21
C HIS A 103 5.00 -19.63 8.73
N PRO A 104 4.47 -18.61 9.39
CA PRO A 104 4.37 -18.61 10.84
C PRO A 104 3.39 -19.70 11.30
N SER A 105 3.75 -20.38 12.39
CA SER A 105 2.84 -21.30 13.06
C SER A 105 1.78 -20.52 13.81
N PRO A 106 0.49 -20.85 13.66
CA PRO A 106 -0.59 -20.11 14.31
C PRO A 106 -0.58 -20.33 15.82
N GLN A 107 -0.55 -19.24 16.57
CA GLN A 107 -0.95 -19.21 17.97
C GLN A 107 -2.45 -18.91 18.02
N GLY A 108 -3.18 -19.55 18.93
CA GLY A 108 -4.65 -19.45 18.97
C GLY A 108 -5.14 -18.03 19.26
N TRP A 109 -6.11 -17.54 18.48
CA TRP A 109 -6.75 -16.24 18.63
C TRP A 109 -7.65 -16.18 19.86
N ARG A 110 -7.53 -15.10 20.64
CA ARG A 110 -8.37 -14.80 21.80
C ARG A 110 -9.19 -13.55 21.53
N ILE A 111 -10.43 -13.71 21.08
CA ILE A 111 -11.35 -12.59 20.78
C ILE A 111 -11.86 -11.90 22.06
N PHE A 112 -11.82 -12.58 23.18
CA PHE A 112 -12.35 -12.07 24.46
C PHE A 112 -11.20 -11.70 25.38
N THR A 113 -11.04 -10.40 25.60
CA THR A 113 -10.11 -9.79 26.55
C THR A 113 -10.88 -9.26 27.77
N ASP A 114 -10.19 -8.91 28.83
CA ASP A 114 -10.80 -8.32 30.04
C ASP A 114 -11.53 -6.99 29.74
N THR A 115 -11.22 -6.36 28.61
CA THR A 115 -11.81 -5.10 28.15
C THR A 115 -13.00 -5.28 27.20
N THR A 116 -13.37 -6.51 26.83
CA THR A 116 -14.46 -6.81 25.87
C THR A 116 -15.80 -6.17 26.24
N TRP A 117 -16.06 -5.91 27.54
CA TRP A 117 -17.26 -5.23 27.99
C TRP A 117 -17.41 -3.80 27.41
N LEU A 118 -16.32 -3.14 26.95
CA LEU A 118 -16.35 -1.83 26.30
C LEU A 118 -17.04 -1.86 24.91
N ILE A 119 -17.18 -3.01 24.29
CA ILE A 119 -17.84 -3.14 22.99
C ILE A 119 -19.30 -2.71 23.07
N LEU A 120 -20.02 -3.12 24.12
CA LEU A 120 -21.45 -2.77 24.27
C LEU A 120 -21.67 -1.26 24.38
N PRO A 121 -21.02 -0.52 25.29
CA PRO A 121 -21.12 0.94 25.29
C PRO A 121 -20.63 1.56 24.00
N GLY A 122 -19.57 1.01 23.35
CA GLY A 122 -19.10 1.48 22.05
C GLY A 122 -20.17 1.39 20.95
N ILE A 123 -20.89 0.28 20.86
CA ILE A 123 -22.05 0.11 19.96
C ILE A 123 -23.16 1.09 20.35
N GLY A 124 -23.42 1.27 21.65
CA GLY A 124 -24.39 2.24 22.16
C GLY A 124 -24.09 3.68 21.70
N PHE A 125 -22.83 4.11 21.82
CA PHE A 125 -22.38 5.43 21.35
C PHE A 125 -22.49 5.54 19.82
N ALA A 126 -22.11 4.52 19.06
CA ALA A 126 -22.26 4.48 17.62
C ALA A 126 -23.73 4.61 17.19
N THR A 127 -24.62 3.89 17.86
CA THR A 127 -26.07 3.97 17.64
C THR A 127 -26.63 5.34 18.02
N LEU A 128 -26.21 5.90 19.15
CA LEU A 128 -26.59 7.26 19.54
C LEU A 128 -26.15 8.28 18.49
N SER A 129 -24.91 8.18 18.02
CA SER A 129 -24.38 9.02 16.95
C SER A 129 -25.21 8.93 15.68
N PHE A 130 -25.63 7.72 15.28
CA PHE A 130 -26.49 7.51 14.11
C PHE A 130 -27.79 8.34 14.19
N PHE A 131 -28.40 8.43 15.37
CA PHE A 131 -29.61 9.24 15.57
C PHE A 131 -29.28 10.74 15.66
N MET A 132 -28.16 11.14 16.26
CA MET A 132 -27.73 12.54 16.31
C MET A 132 -27.44 13.12 14.92
N LEU A 133 -27.04 12.28 13.97
CA LEU A 133 -26.78 12.66 12.57
C LEU A 133 -28.06 12.74 11.71
N SER A 134 -29.26 12.79 12.34
CA SER A 134 -30.57 12.71 11.66
C SER A 134 -30.82 13.85 10.65
N HIS A 135 -30.17 14.98 10.80
CA HIS A 135 -30.32 16.14 9.91
C HIS A 135 -29.31 16.17 8.75
N GLY A 136 -28.48 15.14 8.59
CA GLY A 136 -27.47 15.07 7.52
C GLY A 136 -26.23 15.96 7.73
N PHE A 137 -26.09 16.55 8.94
CA PHE A 137 -24.94 17.37 9.30
C PHE A 137 -24.04 16.66 10.32
N PHE A 138 -22.74 16.86 10.16
CA PHE A 138 -21.71 16.32 11.04
C PHE A 138 -21.39 17.34 12.15
N THR A 139 -22.27 17.40 13.15
CA THR A 139 -22.07 18.34 14.28
C THR A 139 -20.94 17.88 15.20
N LEU A 140 -20.26 18.81 15.88
CA LEU A 140 -19.18 18.48 16.82
C LEU A 140 -19.60 17.46 17.90
N PRO A 141 -20.79 17.60 18.57
CA PRO A 141 -21.23 16.58 19.52
C PRO A 141 -21.42 15.19 18.88
N ALA A 142 -22.03 15.12 17.68
CA ALA A 142 -22.22 13.85 17.00
C ALA A 142 -20.88 13.22 16.58
N ALA A 143 -19.92 14.03 16.12
CA ALA A 143 -18.57 13.61 15.82
C ALA A 143 -17.84 13.03 17.03
N PHE A 144 -17.96 13.72 18.18
CA PHE A 144 -17.38 13.25 19.44
C PHE A 144 -17.98 11.92 19.89
N VAL A 145 -19.32 11.80 19.88
CA VAL A 145 -20.01 10.57 20.25
C VAL A 145 -19.65 9.41 19.31
N TRP A 146 -19.59 9.66 18.00
CA TRP A 146 -19.16 8.67 17.04
C TRP A 146 -17.71 8.22 17.28
N THR A 147 -16.78 9.17 17.44
CA THR A 147 -15.38 8.85 17.71
C THR A 147 -15.21 8.08 19.01
N ALA A 148 -15.94 8.46 20.07
CA ALA A 148 -15.95 7.73 21.32
C ALA A 148 -16.45 6.30 21.14
N GLY A 149 -17.51 6.09 20.35
CA GLY A 149 -18.02 4.76 20.01
C GLY A 149 -16.97 3.90 19.30
N VAL A 150 -16.30 4.46 18.28
CA VAL A 150 -15.20 3.78 17.57
C VAL A 150 -14.06 3.42 18.52
N VAL A 151 -13.61 4.37 19.33
CA VAL A 151 -12.51 4.17 20.30
C VAL A 151 -12.86 3.09 21.32
N LEU A 152 -14.07 3.10 21.88
CA LEU A 152 -14.51 2.09 22.84
C LEU A 152 -14.56 0.68 22.23
N VAL A 153 -15.03 0.53 20.99
CA VAL A 153 -15.02 -0.77 20.30
C VAL A 153 -13.57 -1.22 20.04
N ILE A 154 -12.71 -0.32 19.62
CA ILE A 154 -11.28 -0.64 19.39
C ILE A 154 -10.62 -1.07 20.71
N LEU A 155 -10.79 -0.31 21.80
CA LEU A 155 -10.22 -0.64 23.11
C LEU A 155 -10.80 -1.96 23.67
N GLY A 156 -12.08 -2.25 23.41
CA GLY A 156 -12.73 -3.48 23.82
C GLY A 156 -12.26 -4.73 23.07
N LEU A 157 -11.70 -4.54 21.87
CA LEU A 157 -11.14 -5.61 21.04
C LEU A 157 -9.61 -5.63 21.06
N TRP A 158 -8.97 -4.64 21.70
CA TRP A 158 -7.51 -4.52 21.72
C TRP A 158 -6.92 -5.59 22.64
N GLU A 159 -6.06 -6.42 22.08
CA GLU A 159 -5.28 -7.38 22.85
C GLU A 159 -4.18 -6.66 23.64
N HIS A 160 -4.26 -6.76 24.96
CA HIS A 160 -3.21 -6.27 25.85
C HIS A 160 -2.22 -7.43 26.08
N ASP A 161 -0.98 -7.23 25.71
CA ASP A 161 0.10 -8.17 26.05
C ASP A 161 0.09 -8.40 27.57
N THR A 162 -0.26 -9.60 27.98
CA THR A 162 -0.16 -9.98 29.38
C THR A 162 1.34 -9.91 29.73
N GLU A 163 1.71 -9.26 30.82
CA GLU A 163 3.08 -8.92 31.26
C GLU A 163 4.11 -10.09 31.30
N ALA A 164 3.70 -11.29 30.92
CA ALA A 164 4.54 -12.50 30.91
C ALA A 164 5.54 -12.59 29.74
N GLN A 165 5.51 -11.67 28.77
CA GLN A 165 6.48 -11.62 27.66
C GLN A 165 7.33 -10.35 27.63
N VAL A 166 7.47 -9.66 28.73
CA VAL A 166 8.57 -8.71 28.91
C VAL A 166 9.86 -9.50 29.21
N GLU A 167 10.18 -10.46 28.36
CA GLU A 167 11.57 -10.77 28.10
C GLU A 167 12.16 -9.48 27.55
N SER A 168 13.08 -8.90 28.33
CA SER A 168 13.80 -7.68 28.02
C SER A 168 14.20 -7.67 26.54
N GLU A 169 13.36 -7.04 25.68
CA GLU A 169 13.84 -6.72 24.32
C GLU A 169 15.18 -6.01 24.50
N PRO A 170 16.27 -6.50 23.91
CA PRO A 170 17.55 -5.84 24.03
C PRO A 170 17.34 -4.39 23.58
N LEU A 171 17.74 -3.43 24.43
CA LEU A 171 17.65 -1.99 24.19
C LEU A 171 18.00 -1.74 22.72
N LYS A 172 17.05 -1.25 21.95
CA LYS A 172 17.27 -0.95 20.53
C LYS A 172 18.51 -0.07 20.43
N PRO A 173 19.52 -0.47 19.63
CA PRO A 173 20.76 0.27 19.56
C PRO A 173 20.48 1.73 19.25
N SER A 174 21.22 2.65 19.90
CA SER A 174 21.11 4.09 19.63
C SER A 174 21.22 4.35 18.13
N PHE A 175 20.52 5.39 17.64
CA PHE A 175 20.60 5.80 16.22
C PHE A 175 22.03 5.90 15.72
N LEU A 176 22.94 6.43 16.53
CA LEU A 176 24.38 6.53 16.23
C LEU A 176 25.03 5.15 16.06
N THR A 177 24.70 4.19 16.90
CA THR A 177 25.22 2.81 16.80
C THR A 177 24.67 2.11 15.55
N GLN A 178 23.41 2.30 15.26
CA GLN A 178 22.78 1.76 14.05
C GLN A 178 23.33 2.41 12.77
N PHE A 179 23.62 3.71 12.80
CA PHE A 179 24.28 4.44 11.71
C PHE A 179 25.70 3.90 11.45
N GLN A 180 26.46 3.60 12.49
CA GLN A 180 27.82 3.04 12.36
C GLN A 180 27.80 1.61 11.80
N GLN A 181 26.82 0.80 12.19
CA GLN A 181 26.71 -0.59 11.74
C GLN A 181 26.21 -0.73 10.30
N ASP A 182 25.27 0.16 9.85
CA ASP A 182 24.58 0.03 8.58
C ASP A 182 24.59 1.35 7.77
N ARG A 183 25.74 1.99 7.66
CA ARG A 183 25.91 3.32 6.99
C ARG A 183 25.29 3.36 5.59
N ILE A 184 25.54 2.34 4.77
CA ILE A 184 25.03 2.28 3.39
C ILE A 184 23.51 2.30 3.38
N TRP A 185 22.87 1.51 4.25
CA TRP A 185 21.41 1.46 4.31
C TRP A 185 20.81 2.79 4.79
N VAL A 186 21.38 3.41 5.83
CA VAL A 186 20.88 4.68 6.37
C VAL A 186 21.02 5.81 5.36
N ILE A 187 22.15 5.88 4.64
CA ILE A 187 22.36 6.87 3.59
C ILE A 187 21.38 6.65 2.43
N SER A 188 21.23 5.39 1.98
CA SER A 188 20.27 5.04 0.92
C SER A 188 18.84 5.38 1.31
N ALA A 189 18.42 5.07 2.54
CA ALA A 189 17.09 5.40 3.07
C ALA A 189 16.89 6.93 3.11
N GLY A 190 17.87 7.67 3.62
CA GLY A 190 17.85 9.13 3.63
C GLY A 190 17.72 9.73 2.23
N LEU A 191 18.48 9.21 1.27
CA LEU A 191 18.42 9.64 -0.13
C LEU A 191 17.03 9.37 -0.75
N VAL A 192 16.47 8.17 -0.52
CA VAL A 192 15.13 7.81 -1.00
C VAL A 192 14.06 8.73 -0.38
N ILE A 193 14.13 9.00 0.93
CA ILE A 193 13.21 9.92 1.60
C ILE A 193 13.29 11.30 0.96
N LEU A 194 14.49 11.84 0.72
CA LEU A 194 14.68 13.15 0.10
C LEU A 194 14.13 13.20 -1.33
N ILE A 195 14.41 12.18 -2.14
CA ILE A 195 13.90 12.08 -3.52
C ILE A 195 12.37 12.00 -3.52
N VAL A 196 11.78 11.11 -2.73
CA VAL A 196 10.32 10.93 -2.65
C VAL A 196 9.66 12.23 -2.18
N PHE A 197 10.21 12.87 -1.14
CA PHE A 197 9.71 14.14 -0.64
C PHE A 197 9.80 15.25 -1.69
N TYR A 198 10.93 15.34 -2.42
CA TYR A 198 11.07 16.28 -3.51
C TYR A 198 10.00 16.07 -4.59
N PHE A 199 9.81 14.84 -5.07
CA PHE A 199 8.79 14.54 -6.07
C PHE A 199 7.36 14.74 -5.55
N ALA A 200 7.09 14.52 -4.27
CA ALA A 200 5.78 14.74 -3.67
C ALA A 200 5.42 16.23 -3.60
N ILE A 201 6.38 17.13 -3.29
CA ILE A 201 6.09 18.53 -2.93
C ILE A 201 6.53 19.53 -4.02
N SER A 202 7.54 19.18 -4.87
CA SER A 202 8.05 20.13 -5.86
C SER A 202 6.96 20.60 -6.82
N ARG A 203 6.94 21.91 -7.13
CA ARG A 203 6.04 22.53 -8.12
C ARG A 203 4.55 22.23 -7.95
N LEU A 204 4.06 22.12 -6.70
CA LEU A 204 2.64 21.89 -6.42
C LEU A 204 1.76 23.04 -6.91
N ASP A 205 2.29 24.25 -6.99
CA ASP A 205 1.62 25.44 -7.53
C ASP A 205 1.39 25.36 -9.03
N LEU A 206 2.26 24.68 -9.78
CA LEU A 206 2.26 24.61 -11.23
C LEU A 206 1.71 23.31 -11.80
N VAL A 207 1.79 22.19 -11.06
CA VAL A 207 1.49 20.85 -11.61
C VAL A 207 0.47 20.10 -10.75
N PRO A 208 -0.61 19.58 -11.36
CA PRO A 208 -1.10 19.79 -12.73
C PRO A 208 -1.57 21.22 -12.93
N PRO A 209 -1.38 21.81 -14.14
CA PRO A 209 -1.64 23.23 -14.38
C PRO A 209 -3.13 23.55 -14.58
N GLU A 210 -3.89 22.59 -15.04
CA GLU A 210 -5.29 22.81 -15.43
C GLU A 210 -6.24 22.53 -14.29
N LEU A 211 -7.24 23.41 -14.15
CA LEU A 211 -8.32 23.25 -13.20
C LEU A 211 -9.51 22.60 -13.89
N ILE A 212 -10.03 21.56 -13.29
CA ILE A 212 -11.24 20.87 -13.71
C ILE A 212 -12.37 21.10 -12.70
N SER A 213 -13.61 20.92 -13.12
CA SER A 213 -14.79 21.16 -12.26
C SER A 213 -14.71 20.46 -10.91
N GLY A 214 -14.24 19.20 -10.86
CA GLY A 214 -14.11 18.46 -9.62
C GLY A 214 -13.13 19.07 -8.62
N GLN A 215 -12.06 19.73 -9.06
CA GLN A 215 -11.13 20.45 -8.19
C GLN A 215 -11.76 21.74 -7.62
N VAL A 216 -12.52 22.44 -8.44
CA VAL A 216 -13.24 23.65 -8.05
C VAL A 216 -14.32 23.30 -7.01
N ASP A 217 -15.07 22.22 -7.24
CA ASP A 217 -16.05 21.72 -6.26
C ASP A 217 -15.39 21.35 -4.94
N HIS A 218 -14.22 20.72 -5.01
CA HIS A 218 -13.44 20.37 -3.83
C HIS A 218 -13.01 21.62 -3.04
N PHE A 219 -12.50 22.64 -3.74
CA PHE A 219 -12.11 23.92 -3.13
C PHE A 219 -13.28 24.58 -2.38
N TYR A 220 -14.43 24.73 -3.05
CA TYR A 220 -15.61 25.33 -2.43
C TYR A 220 -16.17 24.49 -1.27
N THR A 221 -16.15 23.18 -1.38
CA THR A 221 -16.61 22.29 -0.30
C THR A 221 -15.73 22.45 0.95
N VAL A 222 -14.41 22.48 0.79
CA VAL A 222 -13.49 22.72 1.91
C VAL A 222 -13.70 24.11 2.50
N GLN A 223 -13.91 25.12 1.67
CA GLN A 223 -14.22 26.48 2.15
C GLN A 223 -15.53 26.52 2.95
N GLU A 224 -16.58 25.83 2.49
CA GLU A 224 -17.85 25.73 3.23
C GLU A 224 -17.70 25.04 4.59
N ILE A 225 -16.88 23.97 4.66
CA ILE A 225 -16.58 23.30 5.95
C ILE A 225 -15.91 24.29 6.91
N LEU A 226 -14.94 25.08 6.46
CA LEU A 226 -14.28 26.08 7.30
C LEU A 226 -15.23 27.18 7.77
N HIS A 227 -16.33 27.41 7.06
CA HIS A 227 -17.41 28.34 7.46
C HIS A 227 -18.53 27.65 8.26
N GLY A 228 -18.32 26.41 8.70
CA GLY A 228 -19.24 25.68 9.58
C GLY A 228 -20.32 24.86 8.86
N LYS A 229 -20.32 24.76 7.52
CA LYS A 229 -21.23 23.88 6.80
C LYS A 229 -20.69 22.46 6.74
N THR A 230 -20.94 21.70 7.79
CA THR A 230 -20.47 20.32 7.92
C THR A 230 -21.52 19.33 7.44
N GLY A 231 -21.23 18.56 6.40
CA GLY A 231 -22.15 17.57 5.83
C GLY A 231 -21.67 16.13 6.03
N LEU A 232 -22.60 15.17 6.05
CA LEU A 232 -22.27 13.74 5.98
C LEU A 232 -21.87 13.32 4.56
N MET A 233 -22.36 14.05 3.57
CA MET A 233 -22.05 13.91 2.15
C MET A 233 -22.08 15.29 1.50
N PHE A 234 -21.32 15.45 0.44
CA PHE A 234 -21.24 16.70 -0.31
C PHE A 234 -21.73 16.48 -1.74
N ASN A 235 -22.67 17.33 -2.16
CA ASN A 235 -23.53 17.13 -3.33
C ASN A 235 -23.44 18.34 -4.27
N ARG A 236 -22.23 18.65 -4.79
CA ARG A 236 -22.11 19.75 -5.78
C ARG A 236 -22.38 19.25 -7.19
N ASN A 237 -21.54 18.35 -7.72
CA ASN A 237 -21.74 17.72 -9.04
C ASN A 237 -21.97 16.21 -8.92
N LEU A 238 -21.23 15.55 -8.05
CA LEU A 238 -21.37 14.14 -7.73
C LEU A 238 -21.36 13.98 -6.21
N VAL A 239 -22.18 13.05 -5.73
CA VAL A 239 -22.19 12.68 -4.31
C VAL A 239 -20.83 12.11 -3.92
N SER A 240 -20.17 12.78 -2.99
CA SER A 240 -18.82 12.45 -2.56
C SER A 240 -18.76 12.25 -1.06
N GLU A 241 -17.93 11.30 -0.66
CA GLU A 241 -17.69 10.91 0.72
C GLU A 241 -16.94 12.00 1.48
N PRO A 242 -17.21 12.16 2.81
CA PRO A 242 -16.83 13.36 3.56
C PRO A 242 -15.37 13.41 3.98
N LEU A 243 -14.71 12.28 4.28
CA LEU A 243 -13.42 12.26 4.98
C LEU A 243 -12.31 13.00 4.24
N GLN A 244 -12.30 12.93 2.91
CA GLN A 244 -11.33 13.64 2.09
C GLN A 244 -11.43 15.17 2.24
N TYR A 245 -12.64 15.71 2.33
CA TYR A 245 -12.86 17.15 2.51
C TYR A 245 -12.50 17.60 3.92
N TYR A 246 -12.86 16.79 4.94
CA TYR A 246 -12.48 17.08 6.33
C TYR A 246 -10.97 17.01 6.55
N TRP A 247 -10.27 16.08 5.88
CA TRP A 247 -8.81 16.04 5.87
C TRP A 247 -8.22 17.33 5.31
N ALA A 248 -8.70 17.76 4.14
CA ALA A 248 -8.23 19.01 3.51
C ALA A 248 -8.57 20.25 4.35
N ALA A 249 -9.76 20.29 4.96
CA ALA A 249 -10.17 21.36 5.88
C ALA A 249 -9.30 21.39 7.15
N PHE A 250 -8.97 20.23 7.71
CA PHE A 250 -8.05 20.11 8.85
C PHE A 250 -6.67 20.69 8.52
N VAL A 251 -6.08 20.31 7.37
CA VAL A 251 -4.79 20.86 6.94
C VAL A 251 -4.90 22.35 6.67
N ALA A 252 -6.00 22.83 6.07
CA ALA A 252 -6.24 24.25 5.87
C ALA A 252 -6.33 25.03 7.17
N THR A 253 -6.98 24.47 8.20
CA THR A 253 -7.06 25.07 9.53
C THR A 253 -5.67 25.25 10.15
N LEU A 254 -4.82 24.21 10.06
CA LEU A 254 -3.43 24.26 10.55
C LEU A 254 -2.58 25.31 9.79
N ALA A 255 -2.91 25.55 8.52
CA ALA A 255 -2.22 26.53 7.67
C ALA A 255 -2.82 27.96 7.76
N GLY A 256 -3.63 28.26 8.78
CA GLY A 256 -4.20 29.60 9.03
C GLY A 256 -5.57 29.83 8.40
N GLY A 257 -6.31 28.78 8.01
CA GLY A 257 -7.71 28.85 7.61
C GLY A 257 -7.98 29.36 6.18
N LYS A 258 -6.93 29.61 5.39
CA LYS A 258 -7.07 30.04 3.98
C LYS A 258 -6.97 28.83 3.05
N VAL A 259 -7.97 28.66 2.18
CA VAL A 259 -7.98 27.61 1.16
C VAL A 259 -7.30 28.11 -0.10
N SER A 260 -6.39 27.32 -0.65
CA SER A 260 -5.81 27.50 -1.99
C SER A 260 -5.65 26.15 -2.68
N PHE A 261 -5.56 26.11 -4.01
CA PHE A 261 -5.32 24.87 -4.72
C PHE A 261 -3.98 24.23 -4.35
N THR A 262 -2.95 25.04 -4.13
CA THR A 262 -1.64 24.56 -3.66
C THR A 262 -1.75 23.91 -2.28
N LEU A 263 -2.53 24.49 -1.36
CA LEU A 263 -2.76 23.92 -0.04
C LEU A 263 -3.50 22.57 -0.13
N LEU A 264 -4.53 22.49 -0.98
CA LEU A 264 -5.25 21.23 -1.21
C LEU A 264 -4.31 20.17 -1.77
N LYS A 265 -3.52 20.49 -2.79
CA LYS A 265 -2.48 19.58 -3.32
C LYS A 265 -1.49 19.14 -2.25
N THR A 266 -1.05 20.07 -1.38
CA THR A 266 -0.16 19.77 -0.25
C THR A 266 -0.79 18.79 0.73
N ALA A 267 -2.07 18.97 1.08
CA ALA A 267 -2.78 18.09 2.01
C ALA A 267 -2.79 16.63 1.52
N TYR A 268 -3.06 16.42 0.24
CA TYR A 268 -3.06 15.07 -0.33
C TYR A 268 -1.66 14.52 -0.61
N ALA A 269 -0.70 15.37 -0.98
CA ALA A 269 0.69 14.96 -1.13
C ALA A 269 1.27 14.45 0.19
N LEU A 270 0.98 15.12 1.31
CA LEU A 270 1.37 14.66 2.65
C LEU A 270 0.75 13.30 3.00
N ALA A 271 -0.53 13.10 2.68
CA ALA A 271 -1.16 11.79 2.82
C ALA A 271 -0.50 10.72 1.94
N GLY A 272 -0.12 11.08 0.69
CA GLY A 272 0.61 10.20 -0.23
C GLY A 272 1.95 9.71 0.30
N LEU A 273 2.68 10.55 1.07
CA LEU A 273 3.91 10.14 1.75
C LEU A 273 3.65 9.02 2.78
N VAL A 274 2.50 9.06 3.48
CA VAL A 274 2.09 7.97 4.38
C VAL A 274 1.89 6.68 3.58
N GLY A 275 1.19 6.74 2.44
CA GLY A 275 1.04 5.59 1.55
C GLY A 275 2.39 5.00 1.13
N THR A 276 3.34 5.86 0.71
CA THR A 276 4.69 5.44 0.31
C THR A 276 5.47 4.80 1.47
N PHE A 277 5.35 5.34 2.68
CA PHE A 277 5.94 4.72 3.87
C PHE A 277 5.38 3.32 4.12
N TYR A 278 4.07 3.11 3.94
CA TYR A 278 3.48 1.79 4.11
C TYR A 278 3.79 0.82 2.97
N ILE A 279 4.11 1.29 1.76
CA ILE A 279 4.71 0.43 0.71
C ILE A 279 6.06 -0.11 1.17
N TYR A 280 6.92 0.75 1.77
CA TYR A 280 8.16 0.29 2.39
C TYR A 280 7.90 -0.78 3.45
N ARG A 281 6.97 -0.51 4.39
CA ARG A 281 6.64 -1.43 5.49
C ARG A 281 6.11 -2.77 4.97
N LEU A 282 5.21 -2.73 3.99
CA LEU A 282 4.59 -3.90 3.37
C LEU A 282 5.65 -4.76 2.67
N THR A 283 6.47 -4.16 1.82
CA THR A 283 7.49 -4.92 1.07
C THR A 283 8.59 -5.44 1.99
N LYS A 284 9.00 -4.66 3.01
CA LYS A 284 9.93 -5.12 4.06
C LYS A 284 9.38 -6.34 4.81
N GLU A 285 8.08 -6.35 5.10
CA GLU A 285 7.42 -7.47 5.80
C GLU A 285 7.35 -8.73 4.94
N LEU A 286 7.13 -8.55 3.62
CA LEU A 286 6.98 -9.67 2.69
C LEU A 286 8.32 -10.24 2.21
N ILE A 287 9.34 -9.42 2.07
CA ILE A 287 10.64 -9.78 1.46
C ILE A 287 11.79 -9.38 2.41
N ASP A 288 12.27 -8.14 2.31
CA ASP A 288 13.34 -7.60 3.14
C ASP A 288 13.40 -6.05 3.12
N ARG A 289 14.32 -5.46 3.89
CA ARG A 289 14.48 -4.01 4.02
C ARG A 289 14.95 -3.31 2.74
N TRP A 290 15.74 -3.97 1.89
CA TRP A 290 16.23 -3.40 0.64
C TRP A 290 15.16 -3.41 -0.44
N ALA A 291 14.45 -4.53 -0.58
CA ALA A 291 13.27 -4.61 -1.45
C ALA A 291 12.23 -3.56 -1.06
N GLY A 292 12.00 -3.36 0.26
CA GLY A 292 11.13 -2.30 0.76
C GLY A 292 11.56 -0.91 0.34
N LEU A 293 12.86 -0.61 0.41
CA LEU A 293 13.41 0.68 0.01
C LEU A 293 13.27 0.93 -1.49
N ILE A 294 13.54 -0.08 -2.32
CA ILE A 294 13.37 -0.03 -3.77
C ILE A 294 11.89 0.18 -4.12
N ALA A 295 10.98 -0.59 -3.51
CA ALA A 295 9.55 -0.46 -3.77
C ALA A 295 9.01 0.92 -3.39
N ALA A 296 9.42 1.48 -2.24
CA ALA A 296 9.04 2.83 -1.82
C ALA A 296 9.61 3.90 -2.74
N SER A 297 10.85 3.73 -3.23
CA SER A 297 11.48 4.63 -4.19
C SER A 297 10.68 4.63 -5.51
N LEU A 298 10.44 3.46 -6.09
CA LEU A 298 9.69 3.32 -7.34
C LEU A 298 8.27 3.89 -7.21
N PHE A 299 7.55 3.54 -6.14
CA PHE A 299 6.19 4.03 -5.92
C PHE A 299 6.16 5.55 -5.68
N GLY A 300 7.09 6.07 -4.88
CA GLY A 300 7.13 7.48 -4.47
C GLY A 300 7.53 8.44 -5.60
N VAL A 301 8.22 7.95 -6.67
CA VAL A 301 8.55 8.74 -7.85
C VAL A 301 7.65 8.42 -9.05
N ALA A 302 6.83 7.36 -8.96
CA ALA A 302 5.97 6.95 -10.05
C ALA A 302 4.93 8.02 -10.38
N PHE A 303 4.72 8.23 -11.68
CA PHE A 303 3.80 9.24 -12.20
C PHE A 303 2.38 9.09 -11.66
N TRP A 304 1.82 7.88 -11.69
CA TRP A 304 0.42 7.66 -11.37
C TRP A 304 0.07 7.90 -9.89
N PRO A 305 0.79 7.38 -8.88
CA PRO A 305 0.53 7.70 -7.47
C PRO A 305 0.69 9.20 -7.16
N ILE A 306 1.69 9.85 -7.75
CA ILE A 306 1.90 11.30 -7.59
C ILE A 306 0.73 12.08 -8.19
N LEU A 307 0.27 11.71 -9.38
CA LEU A 307 -0.86 12.37 -10.02
C LEU A 307 -2.13 12.24 -9.17
N GLN A 308 -2.43 11.04 -8.65
CA GLN A 308 -3.63 10.80 -7.82
C GLN A 308 -3.65 11.68 -6.56
N THR A 309 -2.51 11.91 -5.94
CA THR A 309 -2.42 12.79 -4.77
C THR A 309 -2.42 14.27 -5.11
N ARG A 310 -2.00 14.68 -6.31
CA ARG A 310 -1.94 16.09 -6.74
C ARG A 310 -3.17 16.57 -7.47
N ALA A 311 -3.96 15.66 -8.04
CA ALA A 311 -5.11 16.03 -8.85
C ALA A 311 -6.26 16.65 -8.05
N VAL A 312 -6.24 16.56 -6.70
CA VAL A 312 -7.31 17.08 -5.83
C VAL A 312 -8.69 16.56 -6.27
N LEU A 313 -8.73 15.30 -6.69
CA LEU A 313 -9.93 14.56 -7.02
C LEU A 313 -10.32 13.64 -5.87
N GLY A 314 -11.54 13.16 -5.86
CA GLY A 314 -12.09 12.32 -4.78
C GLY A 314 -11.36 11.03 -4.44
N ALA A 315 -10.20 10.76 -5.06
CA ALA A 315 -9.38 9.57 -4.80
C ALA A 315 -8.08 9.86 -4.01
N GLY A 316 -7.83 11.12 -3.62
CA GLY A 316 -6.54 11.53 -3.02
C GLY A 316 -6.15 10.82 -1.73
N LEU A 317 -7.13 10.38 -0.91
CA LEU A 317 -6.90 9.59 0.30
C LEU A 317 -7.02 8.08 0.08
N THR A 318 -7.44 7.61 -1.08
CA THR A 318 -7.72 6.19 -1.32
C THR A 318 -6.47 5.33 -1.10
N LEU A 319 -5.38 5.62 -1.80
CA LEU A 319 -4.12 4.88 -1.64
C LEU A 319 -3.49 5.04 -0.25
N PRO A 320 -3.42 6.26 0.33
CA PRO A 320 -2.93 6.47 1.69
C PRO A 320 -3.63 5.63 2.78
N ILE A 321 -4.88 5.24 2.59
CA ILE A 321 -5.63 4.40 3.55
C ILE A 321 -5.61 2.93 3.11
N LEU A 322 -5.73 2.63 1.82
CA LEU A 322 -5.76 1.25 1.32
C LEU A 322 -4.45 0.50 1.59
N ILE A 323 -3.31 1.14 1.32
CA ILE A 323 -2.00 0.50 1.47
C ILE A 323 -1.74 0.08 2.92
N PRO A 324 -1.89 0.95 3.94
CA PRO A 324 -1.77 0.51 5.33
C PRO A 324 -2.83 -0.51 5.74
N ALA A 325 -4.08 -0.43 5.24
CA ALA A 325 -5.10 -1.44 5.52
C ALA A 325 -4.66 -2.83 5.04
N VAL A 326 -4.12 -2.94 3.82
CA VAL A 326 -3.56 -4.19 3.29
C VAL A 326 -2.31 -4.63 4.06
N TYR A 327 -1.43 -3.70 4.42
CA TYR A 327 -0.24 -4.01 5.23
C TYR A 327 -0.60 -4.66 6.56
N TYR A 328 -1.54 -4.06 7.30
CA TYR A 328 -1.96 -4.59 8.59
C TYR A 328 -2.74 -5.90 8.45
N LEU A 329 -3.56 -6.08 7.40
CA LEU A 329 -4.21 -7.35 7.11
C LEU A 329 -3.19 -8.47 6.91
N LEU A 330 -2.23 -8.27 6.02
CA LEU A 330 -1.23 -9.30 5.69
C LEU A 330 -0.27 -9.57 6.86
N ARG A 331 0.13 -8.52 7.60
CA ARG A 331 0.98 -8.67 8.78
C ARG A 331 0.24 -9.41 9.89
N GLY A 332 -1.03 -9.08 10.16
CA GLY A 332 -1.84 -9.76 11.15
C GLY A 332 -2.04 -11.25 10.83
N LEU A 333 -2.31 -11.59 9.57
CA LEU A 333 -2.43 -12.98 9.13
C LEU A 333 -1.09 -13.76 9.17
N ARG A 334 0.05 -13.06 9.01
CA ARG A 334 1.38 -13.70 9.04
C ARG A 334 1.95 -13.88 10.44
N ARG A 335 1.61 -12.96 11.35
CA ARG A 335 2.18 -12.91 12.72
C ARG A 335 1.18 -13.29 13.80
N ASP A 336 -0.05 -13.69 13.39
CA ASP A 336 -1.19 -13.94 14.28
C ASP A 336 -1.48 -12.73 15.21
N GLY A 337 -1.27 -11.52 14.68
CA GLY A 337 -1.46 -10.26 15.42
C GLY A 337 -2.91 -9.77 15.34
N GLU A 338 -3.70 -9.98 16.39
CA GLU A 338 -5.10 -9.55 16.46
C GLU A 338 -5.25 -8.03 16.31
N ASN A 339 -4.38 -7.27 16.96
CA ASN A 339 -4.36 -5.81 16.88
C ASN A 339 -4.09 -5.30 15.45
N ASP A 340 -3.27 -6.01 14.66
CA ASP A 340 -3.02 -5.66 13.27
C ASP A 340 -4.29 -5.83 12.42
N ILE A 341 -5.03 -6.92 12.60
CA ILE A 341 -6.31 -7.15 11.93
C ILE A 341 -7.33 -6.09 12.33
N LEU A 342 -7.36 -5.72 13.61
CA LEU A 342 -8.23 -4.66 14.13
C LEU A 342 -7.94 -3.31 13.47
N ILE A 343 -6.66 -2.95 13.33
CA ILE A 343 -6.25 -1.73 12.62
C ILE A 343 -6.64 -1.80 11.14
N SER A 344 -6.49 -2.96 10.49
CA SER A 344 -6.92 -3.15 9.11
C SER A 344 -8.42 -2.94 8.94
N ALA A 345 -9.24 -3.49 9.85
CA ALA A 345 -10.68 -3.32 9.85
C ALA A 345 -11.10 -1.86 10.07
N LEU A 346 -10.44 -1.15 11.00
CA LEU A 346 -10.63 0.29 11.23
C LEU A 346 -10.32 1.10 9.96
N LEU A 347 -9.17 0.86 9.33
CA LEU A 347 -8.78 1.54 8.11
C LEU A 347 -9.73 1.22 6.95
N GLY A 348 -10.19 -0.02 6.83
CA GLY A 348 -11.21 -0.42 5.85
C GLY A 348 -12.52 0.35 6.04
N GLY A 349 -13.01 0.48 7.27
CA GLY A 349 -14.19 1.26 7.62
C GLY A 349 -14.01 2.76 7.35
N LEU A 350 -12.87 3.35 7.74
CA LEU A 350 -12.53 4.74 7.41
C LEU A 350 -12.40 4.96 5.90
N GLY A 351 -11.90 3.96 5.17
CA GLY A 351 -11.80 4.00 3.73
C GLY A 351 -13.14 4.22 3.03
N VAL A 352 -14.22 3.61 3.53
CA VAL A 352 -15.59 3.83 3.00
C VAL A 352 -16.01 5.29 3.12
N LEU A 353 -15.50 6.02 4.10
CA LEU A 353 -15.74 7.46 4.26
C LEU A 353 -14.92 8.34 3.29
N THR A 354 -13.97 7.76 2.56
CA THR A 354 -13.12 8.48 1.59
C THR A 354 -13.57 8.31 0.15
N ASN A 355 -13.95 7.08 -0.24
CA ASN A 355 -14.31 6.78 -1.62
C ASN A 355 -15.11 5.47 -1.71
N LYS A 356 -16.12 5.43 -2.61
CA LYS A 356 -16.94 4.25 -2.89
C LYS A 356 -16.15 3.02 -3.32
N VAL A 357 -14.96 3.18 -3.87
CA VAL A 357 -14.05 2.07 -4.22
C VAL A 357 -13.76 1.18 -3.01
N PHE A 358 -13.77 1.72 -1.79
CA PHE A 358 -13.60 0.93 -0.57
C PHE A 358 -14.74 -0.06 -0.28
N LEU A 359 -15.88 0.05 -0.94
CA LEU A 359 -16.93 -0.98 -0.88
C LEU A 359 -16.47 -2.33 -1.47
N ILE A 360 -15.39 -2.33 -2.26
CA ILE A 360 -14.74 -3.55 -2.77
C ILE A 360 -13.79 -4.16 -1.73
N PHE A 361 -13.31 -3.38 -0.76
CA PHE A 361 -12.32 -3.85 0.23
C PHE A 361 -12.77 -5.08 1.03
N PRO A 362 -14.02 -5.21 1.50
CA PRO A 362 -14.50 -6.43 2.15
C PRO A 362 -14.37 -7.68 1.25
N LEU A 363 -14.59 -7.52 -0.06
CA LEU A 363 -14.39 -8.62 -1.02
C LEU A 363 -12.91 -9.00 -1.13
N VAL A 364 -12.01 -8.01 -1.16
CA VAL A 364 -10.56 -8.25 -1.15
C VAL A 364 -10.15 -8.99 0.12
N VAL A 365 -10.63 -8.55 1.29
CA VAL A 365 -10.40 -9.23 2.57
C VAL A 365 -10.89 -10.68 2.51
N LEU A 366 -12.11 -10.91 2.02
CA LEU A 366 -12.69 -12.25 1.89
C LEU A 366 -11.80 -13.15 0.99
N VAL A 367 -11.37 -12.65 -0.17
CA VAL A 367 -10.49 -13.40 -1.07
C VAL A 367 -9.16 -13.75 -0.39
N VAL A 368 -8.53 -12.78 0.29
CA VAL A 368 -7.29 -13.01 1.03
C VAL A 368 -7.49 -14.05 2.13
N LEU A 369 -8.57 -13.96 2.89
CA LEU A 369 -8.90 -14.92 3.95
C LEU A 369 -9.19 -16.33 3.40
N LEU A 370 -9.86 -16.45 2.25
CA LEU A 370 -10.10 -17.74 1.60
C LEU A 370 -8.79 -18.37 1.12
N ILE A 371 -7.88 -17.58 0.54
CA ILE A 371 -6.55 -18.04 0.15
C ILE A 371 -5.78 -18.49 1.40
N TRP A 372 -5.80 -17.70 2.46
CA TRP A 372 -5.15 -18.04 3.73
C TRP A 372 -5.72 -19.32 4.35
N LEU A 373 -7.04 -19.49 4.37
CA LEU A 373 -7.72 -20.69 4.87
C LEU A 373 -7.38 -21.93 4.02
N TYR A 374 -7.34 -21.78 2.70
CA TYR A 374 -7.00 -22.87 1.78
C TYR A 374 -5.58 -23.43 2.01
N HIS A 375 -4.62 -22.55 2.35
CA HIS A 375 -3.24 -22.97 2.65
C HIS A 375 -3.06 -23.50 4.08
N SER A 376 -4.03 -23.25 4.93
CA SER A 376 -4.03 -23.70 6.32
C SER A 376 -4.68 -25.09 6.41
N LYS A 377 -3.90 -26.12 6.62
CA LYS A 377 -4.42 -27.51 6.77
C LYS A 377 -5.08 -27.81 8.12
N GLU A 378 -5.29 -26.80 8.97
CA GLU A 378 -5.79 -26.97 10.34
C GLU A 378 -7.26 -26.57 10.50
N ASN A 379 -8.07 -27.43 11.11
CA ASN A 379 -9.49 -27.17 11.36
C ASN A 379 -9.73 -26.01 12.34
N SER A 380 -8.78 -25.70 13.21
CA SER A 380 -8.87 -24.55 14.15
C SER A 380 -8.97 -23.19 13.43
N LYS A 381 -8.45 -23.07 12.23
CA LYS A 381 -8.44 -21.82 11.45
C LYS A 381 -9.81 -21.44 10.85
N VAL A 382 -10.75 -22.33 10.77
CA VAL A 382 -12.13 -22.02 10.35
C VAL A 382 -12.79 -21.09 11.37
N SER A 383 -12.61 -21.32 12.67
CA SER A 383 -13.11 -20.43 13.72
C SER A 383 -12.47 -19.04 13.62
N VAL A 384 -11.15 -18.97 13.44
CA VAL A 384 -10.41 -17.71 13.25
C VAL A 384 -10.91 -16.95 12.02
N PHE A 385 -11.14 -17.63 10.90
CA PHE A 385 -11.72 -17.05 9.69
C PHE A 385 -13.05 -16.32 9.96
N PHE A 386 -14.00 -16.97 10.63
CA PHE A 386 -15.27 -16.35 10.97
C PHE A 386 -15.12 -15.21 11.99
N SER A 387 -14.18 -15.32 12.90
CA SER A 387 -13.85 -14.28 13.88
C SER A 387 -13.33 -13.02 13.22
N ILE A 388 -12.43 -13.15 12.25
CA ILE A 388 -11.93 -12.02 11.47
C ILE A 388 -13.06 -11.35 10.69
N ILE A 389 -13.93 -12.13 10.04
CA ILE A 389 -15.09 -11.58 9.33
C ILE A 389 -16.01 -10.82 10.30
N ALA A 390 -16.33 -11.39 11.46
CA ALA A 390 -17.18 -10.74 12.47
C ALA A 390 -16.53 -9.43 12.95
N LEU A 391 -15.22 -9.41 13.18
CA LEU A 391 -14.46 -8.22 13.56
C LEU A 391 -14.52 -7.16 12.47
N PHE A 392 -14.29 -7.51 11.20
CA PHE A 392 -14.39 -6.57 10.08
C PHE A 392 -15.81 -6.00 9.93
N LEU A 393 -16.84 -6.82 10.10
CA LEU A 393 -18.23 -6.37 10.05
C LEU A 393 -18.56 -5.43 11.21
N LEU A 394 -18.15 -5.77 12.43
CA LEU A 394 -18.41 -4.94 13.62
C LEU A 394 -17.70 -3.59 13.53
N VAL A 395 -16.37 -3.62 13.35
CA VAL A 395 -15.56 -2.40 13.31
C VAL A 395 -15.91 -1.57 12.07
N GLY A 396 -16.12 -2.22 10.93
CA GLY A 396 -16.54 -1.55 9.70
C GLY A 396 -17.91 -0.88 9.85
N ALA A 397 -18.89 -1.53 10.46
CA ALA A 397 -20.22 -0.96 10.70
C ALA A 397 -20.16 0.26 11.63
N VAL A 398 -19.44 0.15 12.76
CA VAL A 398 -19.30 1.26 13.73
C VAL A 398 -18.57 2.45 13.11
N THR A 399 -17.51 2.19 12.33
CA THR A 399 -16.73 3.24 11.66
C THR A 399 -17.53 3.89 10.52
N ALA A 400 -18.32 3.10 9.78
CA ALA A 400 -19.11 3.58 8.66
C ALA A 400 -20.44 4.25 9.08
N VAL A 401 -20.73 4.40 10.38
CA VAL A 401 -22.00 5.01 10.88
C VAL A 401 -22.37 6.32 10.16
N PRO A 402 -21.47 7.29 9.92
CA PRO A 402 -21.83 8.51 9.22
C PRO A 402 -22.34 8.25 7.80
N ILE A 403 -21.70 7.36 7.05
CA ILE A 403 -22.10 7.04 5.69
C ILE A 403 -23.37 6.20 5.64
N LEU A 404 -23.53 5.26 6.60
CA LEU A 404 -24.76 4.48 6.76
C LEU A 404 -25.95 5.41 7.03
N ARG A 405 -25.75 6.45 7.85
CA ARG A 405 -26.78 7.45 8.10
C ARG A 405 -27.08 8.27 6.84
N ALA A 406 -26.07 8.74 6.15
CA ALA A 406 -26.24 9.48 4.88
C ALA A 406 -27.02 8.63 3.85
N PHE A 407 -26.70 7.34 3.76
CA PHE A 407 -27.42 6.39 2.92
C PHE A 407 -28.92 6.27 3.29
N THR A 408 -29.22 6.15 4.60
CA THR A 408 -30.63 6.04 5.06
C THR A 408 -31.43 7.32 4.83
N LEU A 409 -30.79 8.49 4.84
CA LEU A 409 -31.45 9.77 4.58
C LEU A 409 -31.77 9.95 3.09
N ASN A 410 -30.83 9.63 2.20
CA ASN A 410 -30.95 9.87 0.76
C ASN A 410 -30.41 8.68 -0.06
N PRO A 411 -31.05 7.50 -0.01
CA PRO A 411 -30.53 6.30 -0.68
C PRO A 411 -30.42 6.45 -2.20
N GLN A 412 -31.37 7.19 -2.81
CA GLN A 412 -31.37 7.42 -4.25
C GLN A 412 -30.17 8.26 -4.71
N GLU A 413 -29.85 9.33 -3.98
CA GLU A 413 -28.68 10.15 -4.29
C GLU A 413 -27.37 9.40 -4.09
N TYR A 414 -27.27 8.60 -3.03
CA TYR A 414 -26.08 7.79 -2.77
C TYR A 414 -25.86 6.76 -3.88
N LEU A 415 -26.92 6.07 -4.30
CA LEU A 415 -26.84 5.03 -5.32
C LEU A 415 -26.85 5.59 -6.75
N ARG A 416 -27.25 6.85 -6.96
CA ARG A 416 -27.37 7.47 -8.29
C ARG A 416 -26.14 7.24 -9.18
N PRO A 417 -24.88 7.44 -8.72
CA PRO A 417 -23.70 7.22 -9.56
C PRO A 417 -23.51 5.76 -10.00
N ILE A 418 -24.07 4.81 -9.25
CA ILE A 418 -24.05 3.39 -9.58
C ILE A 418 -25.24 3.05 -10.47
N LEU A 419 -26.43 3.46 -10.05
CA LEU A 419 -27.68 3.15 -10.74
C LEU A 419 -27.77 3.81 -12.12
N SER A 420 -27.30 5.05 -12.28
CA SER A 420 -27.32 5.75 -13.57
C SER A 420 -26.49 5.02 -14.64
N ARG A 421 -25.44 4.36 -14.24
CA ARG A 421 -24.58 3.56 -15.14
C ARG A 421 -25.14 2.18 -15.48
N VAL A 422 -25.98 1.64 -14.61
CA VAL A 422 -26.55 0.29 -14.77
C VAL A 422 -27.97 0.32 -15.36
N SER A 423 -28.71 1.41 -15.15
CA SER A 423 -30.14 1.53 -15.47
C SER A 423 -30.45 2.23 -16.80
N SER A 424 -29.46 2.47 -17.66
CA SER A 424 -29.62 3.23 -18.92
C SER A 424 -30.16 4.67 -18.78
N LEU A 425 -30.12 5.24 -17.57
CA LEU A 425 -30.61 6.61 -17.32
C LEU A 425 -29.71 7.68 -17.98
N GLU A 426 -28.40 7.43 -18.06
CA GLU A 426 -27.45 8.37 -18.69
C GLU A 426 -27.10 7.97 -20.13
N THR A 427 -26.98 6.67 -20.38
CA THR A 427 -26.67 6.12 -21.71
C THR A 427 -27.45 4.82 -21.92
N PRO A 428 -27.95 4.54 -23.15
CA PRO A 428 -28.60 3.27 -23.44
C PRO A 428 -27.70 2.09 -23.06
N LEU A 429 -28.27 1.06 -22.45
CA LEU A 429 -27.52 -0.16 -22.17
C LEU A 429 -27.02 -0.76 -23.49
N PRO A 430 -25.75 -1.17 -23.56
CA PRO A 430 -25.21 -1.81 -24.77
C PRO A 430 -25.94 -3.12 -25.06
N GLY A 431 -26.07 -3.47 -26.33
CA GLY A 431 -26.72 -4.70 -26.75
C GLY A 431 -26.06 -5.99 -26.20
N ASN A 432 -24.81 -5.92 -25.76
CA ASN A 432 -24.09 -7.02 -25.10
C ASN A 432 -23.42 -6.53 -23.80
N PRO A 433 -24.15 -6.47 -22.66
CA PRO A 433 -23.61 -6.01 -21.39
C PRO A 433 -22.43 -6.86 -20.84
N LEU A 434 -22.50 -8.20 -21.03
CA LEU A 434 -21.45 -9.11 -20.60
C LEU A 434 -20.16 -8.91 -21.41
N GLY A 435 -20.27 -8.78 -22.73
CA GLY A 435 -19.12 -8.49 -23.60
C GLY A 435 -18.46 -7.16 -23.22
N LEU A 436 -19.26 -6.12 -22.92
CA LEU A 436 -18.74 -4.85 -22.46
C LEU A 436 -18.04 -4.97 -21.10
N PHE A 437 -18.63 -5.73 -20.17
CA PHE A 437 -18.02 -5.97 -18.84
C PHE A 437 -16.65 -6.63 -18.98
N PHE A 438 -16.54 -7.70 -19.77
CA PHE A 438 -15.25 -8.39 -19.98
C PHE A 438 -14.24 -7.51 -20.71
N ASN A 439 -14.66 -6.73 -21.70
CA ASN A 439 -13.77 -5.78 -22.37
C ASN A 439 -13.26 -4.68 -21.42
N ASN A 440 -14.11 -4.17 -20.55
CA ASN A 440 -13.72 -3.18 -19.54
C ASN A 440 -12.82 -3.82 -18.45
N LEU A 441 -13.07 -5.06 -18.06
CA LEU A 441 -12.21 -5.82 -17.14
C LEU A 441 -10.81 -6.01 -17.73
N LEU A 442 -10.72 -6.46 -18.99
CA LEU A 442 -9.44 -6.60 -19.69
C LEU A 442 -8.73 -5.25 -19.86
N ALA A 443 -9.48 -4.19 -20.16
CA ALA A 443 -8.91 -2.84 -20.24
C ALA A 443 -8.39 -2.37 -18.88
N ALA A 444 -9.09 -2.65 -17.78
CA ALA A 444 -8.65 -2.33 -16.42
C ALA A 444 -7.40 -3.12 -16.01
N LEU A 445 -7.33 -4.42 -16.34
CA LEU A 445 -6.14 -5.24 -16.12
C LEU A 445 -4.95 -4.75 -16.98
N GLY A 446 -5.23 -4.33 -18.21
CA GLY A 446 -4.24 -3.76 -19.12
C GLY A 446 -3.78 -2.34 -18.75
N LEU A 447 -4.52 -1.64 -17.88
CA LEU A 447 -4.20 -0.26 -17.47
C LEU A 447 -2.79 -0.16 -16.90
N VAL A 448 -2.39 -1.12 -16.10
CA VAL A 448 -1.10 -1.09 -15.39
C VAL A 448 0.06 -1.11 -16.39
N ASN A 449 0.09 -2.10 -17.29
CA ASN A 449 1.25 -2.39 -18.13
C ASN A 449 1.06 -2.13 -19.63
N TRP A 450 -0.17 -2.01 -20.12
CA TRP A 450 -0.43 -1.98 -21.54
C TRP A 450 -0.82 -0.60 -22.06
N SER A 451 -1.93 -0.05 -21.56
CA SER A 451 -2.45 1.22 -22.07
C SER A 451 -3.50 1.81 -21.17
N ASN A 452 -3.33 3.05 -20.79
CA ASN A 452 -4.37 3.85 -20.18
C ASN A 452 -5.29 4.40 -21.27
N ARG A 453 -6.58 4.02 -21.23
CA ARG A 453 -7.64 4.56 -22.09
C ARG A 453 -8.32 5.78 -21.45
N SER A 454 -7.92 6.16 -20.24
CA SER A 454 -8.55 7.24 -19.48
C SER A 454 -8.30 8.60 -20.14
N SER A 455 -9.08 9.57 -19.68
CA SER A 455 -8.87 10.96 -20.05
C SER A 455 -7.48 11.44 -19.56
N TRP A 456 -6.96 12.48 -20.17
CA TRP A 456 -5.71 13.11 -19.77
C TRP A 456 -5.70 13.58 -18.30
N VAL A 457 -6.85 13.71 -17.67
CA VAL A 457 -7.03 14.07 -16.25
C VAL A 457 -6.52 12.98 -15.32
N ASP A 458 -6.80 11.72 -15.66
CA ASP A 458 -6.47 10.55 -14.82
C ASP A 458 -5.14 9.91 -15.19
N GLY A 459 -4.53 10.36 -16.28
CA GLY A 459 -3.27 9.84 -16.77
C GLY A 459 -2.91 10.41 -18.14
N ILE A 460 -1.80 9.97 -18.70
CA ILE A 460 -1.44 10.29 -20.08
C ILE A 460 -2.15 9.29 -21.00
N PRO A 461 -3.00 9.76 -21.94
CA PRO A 461 -3.69 8.86 -22.85
C PRO A 461 -2.75 7.90 -23.57
N LEU A 462 -3.15 6.64 -23.71
CA LEU A 462 -2.40 5.55 -24.34
C LEU A 462 -1.11 5.13 -23.63
N ARG A 463 -0.68 5.80 -22.57
CA ARG A 463 0.46 5.41 -21.75
C ARG A 463 0.04 4.43 -20.66
N PRO A 464 0.83 3.39 -20.33
CA PRO A 464 0.63 2.59 -19.13
C PRO A 464 0.62 3.45 -17.86
N ALA A 465 -0.11 3.00 -16.82
CA ALA A 465 -0.15 3.71 -15.54
C ALA A 465 1.20 3.70 -14.82
N VAL A 466 1.98 2.65 -15.01
CA VAL A 466 3.35 2.52 -14.46
C VAL A 466 4.39 2.81 -15.55
N ASP A 467 5.54 3.31 -15.12
CA ASP A 467 6.70 3.47 -15.97
C ASP A 467 7.28 2.13 -16.43
N TRP A 468 8.19 2.19 -17.41
CA TRP A 468 8.76 1.01 -18.04
C TRP A 468 9.57 0.12 -17.08
N LEU A 469 10.23 0.67 -16.05
CA LEU A 469 10.96 -0.11 -15.06
C LEU A 469 10.00 -0.80 -14.09
N THR A 470 9.07 -0.04 -13.53
CA THR A 470 8.05 -0.58 -12.61
C THR A 470 7.16 -1.61 -13.30
N GLY A 471 6.78 -1.38 -14.56
CA GLY A 471 5.99 -2.31 -15.36
C GLY A 471 6.70 -3.63 -15.63
N ALA A 472 7.99 -3.59 -15.96
CA ALA A 472 8.81 -4.79 -16.15
C ALA A 472 8.91 -5.60 -14.85
N LEU A 473 9.23 -4.94 -13.73
CA LEU A 473 9.31 -5.58 -12.41
C LEU A 473 7.96 -6.15 -11.95
N PHE A 474 6.85 -5.46 -12.25
CA PHE A 474 5.51 -5.93 -11.91
C PHE A 474 5.18 -7.25 -12.62
N ILE A 475 5.38 -7.33 -13.93
CA ILE A 475 5.10 -8.56 -14.71
C ILE A 475 5.98 -9.72 -14.23
N LEU A 476 7.30 -9.50 -14.09
CA LEU A 476 8.21 -10.54 -13.62
C LEU A 476 7.88 -10.98 -12.19
N GLY A 477 7.60 -10.04 -11.29
CA GLY A 477 7.19 -10.32 -9.92
C GLY A 477 5.90 -11.12 -9.84
N LEU A 478 4.88 -10.75 -10.63
CA LEU A 478 3.62 -11.48 -10.71
C LEU A 478 3.83 -12.93 -11.16
N VAL A 479 4.67 -13.13 -12.18
CA VAL A 479 5.01 -14.47 -12.66
C VAL A 479 5.75 -15.28 -11.61
N ILE A 480 6.73 -14.69 -10.91
CA ILE A 480 7.45 -15.33 -9.81
C ILE A 480 6.47 -15.81 -8.74
N VAL A 481 5.57 -14.95 -8.29
CA VAL A 481 4.55 -15.29 -7.28
C VAL A 481 3.66 -16.45 -7.75
N ILE A 482 3.15 -16.40 -8.99
CA ILE A 482 2.29 -17.47 -9.54
C ILE A 482 3.03 -18.79 -9.61
N LEU A 483 4.29 -18.79 -10.07
CA LEU A 483 5.09 -20.01 -10.20
C LEU A 483 5.42 -20.63 -8.83
N GLN A 484 5.70 -19.78 -7.86
CA GLN A 484 6.04 -20.22 -6.51
C GLN A 484 4.81 -20.74 -5.77
N TYR A 485 3.67 -20.09 -5.97
CA TYR A 485 2.39 -20.58 -5.48
C TYR A 485 2.11 -22.01 -5.92
N ARG A 486 2.37 -22.34 -7.20
CA ARG A 486 2.19 -23.70 -7.74
C ARG A 486 3.21 -24.73 -7.23
N ARG A 487 4.38 -24.30 -6.76
CA ARG A 487 5.41 -25.21 -6.23
C ARG A 487 5.20 -25.57 -4.76
N ASN A 488 4.47 -24.74 -4.02
CA ASN A 488 4.17 -24.95 -2.61
C ASN A 488 2.81 -25.65 -2.39
N ILE A 489 2.12 -26.03 -3.49
CA ILE A 489 0.97 -26.93 -3.51
C ILE A 489 1.44 -28.34 -3.87
#